data_5d3e973c9c63c57692f899b994588317
#
_entry.id   5d3e973c9c63c57692f899b994588317
#
_cell.length_a   1.000
_cell.length_b   1.000
_cell.length_c   1.000
_cell.angle_alpha   90.00
_cell.angle_beta   90.00
_cell.angle_gamma   90.00
#
_symmetry.space_group_name_H-M   'P 1'
#
loop_
_entity.id
_entity.type
_entity.pdbx_description
1 polymer ?
#
loop_
_entity_poly.entity_id
_entity_poly.type
_entity_poly.pdbx_seq_one_letter_code
_entity_poly.pdbx_strand_id
1 'polypeptide(L)'
;MSTKVYLHAGAQRTGTSSFQNCLAANRAQLASEGFDLAYPGRDGAPDGELRMPLPRPRHKPEEMQGVVDKIERNLRTQVTGKPKLIISEENLPGVIVHFLKGKLYPNRKMRLRVVRDALDAINGTVARVIFVIRPYEDLFISGFRKHAEDHAVNPFAERAKRMSNFSGGWPETVQTLQNVLKPEQLIVVDYAHRGESRDLLSKLTGQAAEAYQEPARDLNTSA
;
A
#
# COMPACT_ATOMS: atom_id res chain seq x y z
N MET A 1 -23.48 10.57 -3.26
CA MET A 1 -23.43 9.23 -2.65
C MET A 1 -22.07 9.03 -2.03
N SER A 2 -21.93 8.28 -0.92
CA SER A 2 -20.64 7.96 -0.32
C SER A 2 -19.99 6.79 -1.07
N THR A 3 -18.69 6.88 -1.38
CA THR A 3 -17.93 5.79 -2.01
C THR A 3 -17.29 4.93 -0.93
N LYS A 4 -17.55 3.63 -0.91
CA LYS A 4 -16.87 2.70 -0.01
C LYS A 4 -15.46 2.41 -0.52
N VAL A 5 -14.45 2.68 0.30
CA VAL A 5 -13.04 2.55 -0.06
C VAL A 5 -12.43 1.30 0.58
N TYR A 6 -11.75 0.52 -0.24
CA TYR A 6 -11.04 -0.70 0.11
C TYR A 6 -9.55 -0.48 -0.14
N LEU A 7 -8.73 -0.46 0.90
CA LEU A 7 -7.32 -0.11 0.81
C LEU A 7 -6.43 -1.35 0.95
N HIS A 8 -5.58 -1.60 -0.04
CA HIS A 8 -4.37 -2.40 0.14
C HIS A 8 -3.21 -1.46 0.44
N ALA A 9 -2.79 -1.44 1.72
CA ALA A 9 -1.84 -0.46 2.24
C ALA A 9 -0.37 -0.94 2.25
N GLY A 10 -0.06 -2.01 1.56
CA GLY A 10 1.25 -2.65 1.55
C GLY A 10 1.36 -3.72 2.67
N ALA A 11 2.48 -3.96 3.33
CA ALA A 11 3.72 -3.18 3.28
C ALA A 11 4.48 -3.37 1.96
N GLN A 12 5.54 -2.58 1.76
CA GLN A 12 6.50 -2.82 0.69
C GLN A 12 7.18 -4.18 0.88
N ARG A 13 7.60 -4.82 -0.22
CA ARG A 13 8.26 -6.14 -0.24
C ARG A 13 7.38 -7.29 0.31
N THR A 14 6.08 -7.17 0.15
CA THR A 14 5.10 -8.20 0.54
C THR A 14 4.22 -8.69 -0.62
N GLY A 15 4.69 -8.50 -1.87
CA GLY A 15 3.97 -8.97 -3.06
C GLY A 15 2.98 -7.94 -3.63
N THR A 16 3.19 -6.66 -3.37
CA THR A 16 2.29 -5.59 -3.84
C THR A 16 2.17 -5.54 -5.37
N SER A 17 3.28 -5.72 -6.09
CA SER A 17 3.27 -5.73 -7.56
C SER A 17 2.42 -6.89 -8.11
N SER A 18 2.56 -8.10 -7.54
CA SER A 18 1.70 -9.25 -7.90
C SER A 18 0.23 -8.97 -7.61
N PHE A 19 -0.07 -8.34 -6.47
CA PHE A 19 -1.43 -7.95 -6.13
C PHE A 19 -2.01 -6.91 -7.10
N GLN A 20 -1.22 -5.92 -7.53
CA GLN A 20 -1.65 -4.94 -8.54
C GLN A 20 -1.89 -5.56 -9.91
N ASN A 21 -1.08 -6.57 -10.30
CA ASN A 21 -1.36 -7.36 -11.49
C ASN A 21 -2.64 -8.20 -11.35
N CYS A 22 -2.92 -8.74 -10.17
CA CYS A 22 -4.18 -9.43 -9.90
C CYS A 22 -5.37 -8.47 -10.03
N LEU A 23 -5.27 -7.23 -9.56
CA LEU A 23 -6.30 -6.21 -9.79
C LEU A 23 -6.51 -5.95 -11.28
N ALA A 24 -5.43 -5.83 -12.05
CA ALA A 24 -5.50 -5.62 -13.50
C ALA A 24 -6.17 -6.80 -14.21
N ALA A 25 -5.77 -8.03 -13.91
CA ALA A 25 -6.31 -9.25 -14.49
C ALA A 25 -7.82 -9.44 -14.20
N ASN A 26 -8.29 -8.93 -13.06
CA ASN A 26 -9.68 -9.04 -12.63
C ASN A 26 -10.49 -7.74 -12.82
N ARG A 27 -10.00 -6.79 -13.63
CA ARG A 27 -10.63 -5.47 -13.81
C ARG A 27 -12.09 -5.57 -14.25
N ALA A 28 -12.41 -6.41 -15.23
CA ALA A 28 -13.76 -6.57 -15.75
C ALA A 28 -14.70 -7.16 -14.69
N GLN A 29 -14.24 -8.17 -13.96
CA GLN A 29 -14.99 -8.79 -12.87
C GLN A 29 -15.25 -7.79 -11.75
N LEU A 30 -14.23 -7.09 -11.27
CA LEU A 30 -14.36 -6.07 -10.23
C LEU A 30 -15.27 -4.92 -10.66
N ALA A 31 -15.22 -4.54 -11.95
CA ALA A 31 -16.12 -3.53 -12.50
C ALA A 31 -17.59 -3.97 -12.46
N SER A 32 -17.87 -5.24 -12.76
CA SER A 32 -19.23 -5.81 -12.66
C SER A 32 -19.73 -5.91 -11.22
N GLU A 33 -18.82 -6.04 -10.25
CA GLU A 33 -19.10 -6.03 -8.81
C GLU A 33 -19.26 -4.61 -8.23
N GLY A 34 -19.13 -3.58 -9.07
CA GLY A 34 -19.28 -2.18 -8.69
C GLY A 34 -18.04 -1.54 -8.09
N PHE A 35 -16.84 -2.04 -8.42
CA PHE A 35 -15.57 -1.46 -8.01
C PHE A 35 -14.93 -0.61 -9.12
N ASP A 36 -14.47 0.59 -8.76
CA ASP A 36 -13.43 1.30 -9.45
C ASP A 36 -12.07 0.89 -8.90
N LEU A 37 -11.00 1.02 -9.71
CA LEU A 37 -9.66 0.59 -9.36
C LEU A 37 -8.68 1.75 -9.44
N ALA A 38 -7.87 1.95 -8.40
CA ALA A 38 -6.81 2.94 -8.33
C ALA A 38 -5.51 2.29 -7.81
N TYR A 39 -4.54 2.10 -8.69
CA TYR A 39 -3.21 1.59 -8.37
C TYR A 39 -2.17 2.19 -9.33
N PRO A 40 -0.89 2.32 -8.92
CA PRO A 40 0.15 2.84 -9.80
C PRO A 40 0.55 1.80 -10.85
N GLY A 41 0.90 2.28 -12.05
CA GLY A 41 1.44 1.45 -13.16
C GLY A 41 2.92 1.07 -12.98
N ARG A 42 3.40 1.00 -11.74
CA ARG A 42 4.76 0.56 -11.41
C ARG A 42 4.88 -0.96 -11.57
N ASP A 43 6.10 -1.42 -11.76
CA ASP A 43 6.47 -2.85 -11.76
C ASP A 43 5.65 -3.71 -12.75
N GLY A 44 5.20 -3.09 -13.84
CA GLY A 44 4.54 -3.80 -14.93
C GLY A 44 3.04 -4.10 -14.75
N ALA A 45 2.40 -3.57 -13.71
CA ALA A 45 0.94 -3.65 -13.60
C ALA A 45 0.27 -2.79 -14.69
N PRO A 46 -0.51 -3.39 -15.62
CA PRO A 46 -1.10 -2.65 -16.72
C PRO A 46 -2.21 -1.71 -16.22
N ASP A 47 -2.43 -0.62 -16.96
CA ASP A 47 -3.50 0.36 -16.74
C ASP A 47 -3.54 1.00 -15.34
N GLY A 48 -2.40 1.01 -14.66
CA GLY A 48 -2.27 1.68 -13.37
C GLY A 48 -1.96 3.16 -13.53
N GLU A 49 -2.87 4.04 -13.11
CA GLU A 49 -2.74 5.50 -13.27
C GLU A 49 -2.68 6.26 -11.94
N LEU A 50 -2.79 5.57 -10.82
CA LEU A 50 -2.77 6.21 -9.50
C LEU A 50 -1.45 6.93 -9.26
N ARG A 51 -1.54 8.20 -8.89
CA ARG A 51 -0.42 9.03 -8.46
C ARG A 51 -0.71 9.63 -7.10
N MET A 52 -0.03 9.11 -6.08
CA MET A 52 -0.12 9.63 -4.72
C MET A 52 1.20 10.31 -4.33
N PRO A 53 1.33 11.63 -4.46
CA PRO A 53 2.53 12.35 -4.05
C PRO A 53 2.59 12.50 -2.52
N LEU A 54 2.71 11.38 -1.82
CA LEU A 54 2.67 11.29 -0.37
C LEU A 54 3.79 12.11 0.31
N PRO A 55 3.53 12.72 1.47
CA PRO A 55 4.48 13.58 2.16
C PRO A 55 5.81 12.90 2.45
N ARG A 56 6.89 13.65 2.34
CA ARG A 56 8.26 13.27 2.72
C ARG A 56 8.64 13.98 4.03
N PRO A 57 9.68 13.52 4.76
CA PRO A 57 10.11 14.14 6.02
C PRO A 57 10.41 15.64 5.94
N ARG A 58 10.77 16.15 4.75
CA ARG A 58 11.13 17.55 4.51
C ARG A 58 9.93 18.48 4.32
N HIS A 59 8.74 17.93 4.05
CA HIS A 59 7.55 18.74 3.83
C HIS A 59 7.08 19.35 5.14
N LYS A 60 6.76 20.62 5.10
CA LYS A 60 6.26 21.39 6.24
C LYS A 60 4.74 21.26 6.37
N PRO A 61 4.17 21.50 7.57
CA PRO A 61 2.73 21.39 7.79
C PRO A 61 1.88 22.23 6.83
N GLU A 62 2.34 23.45 6.50
CA GLU A 62 1.66 24.38 5.59
C GLU A 62 1.55 23.87 4.14
N GLU A 63 2.38 22.91 3.75
CA GLU A 63 2.36 22.30 2.41
C GLU A 63 1.34 21.16 2.30
N MET A 64 0.81 20.69 3.43
CA MET A 64 -0.01 19.45 3.46
C MET A 64 -1.31 19.60 2.68
N GLN A 65 -1.96 20.79 2.71
CA GLN A 65 -3.17 21.01 1.94
C GLN A 65 -2.92 20.84 0.44
N GLY A 66 -1.84 21.38 -0.09
CA GLY A 66 -1.48 21.20 -1.49
C GLY A 66 -1.15 19.76 -1.88
N VAL A 67 -0.74 18.92 -0.92
CA VAL A 67 -0.58 17.46 -1.13
C VAL A 67 -1.94 16.77 -1.15
N VAL A 68 -2.85 17.12 -0.24
CA VAL A 68 -4.25 16.64 -0.22
C VAL A 68 -4.92 16.91 -1.56
N ASP A 69 -4.87 18.17 -2.04
CA ASP A 69 -5.51 18.59 -3.29
C ASP A 69 -4.99 17.83 -4.52
N LYS A 70 -3.69 17.49 -4.53
CA LYS A 70 -3.09 16.68 -5.61
C LYS A 70 -3.57 15.23 -5.58
N ILE A 71 -3.68 14.64 -4.39
CA ILE A 71 -4.18 13.26 -4.23
C ILE A 71 -5.66 13.21 -4.58
N GLU A 72 -6.46 14.14 -4.05
CA GLU A 72 -7.88 14.25 -4.37
C GLU A 72 -8.13 14.34 -5.88
N ARG A 73 -7.45 15.26 -6.57
CA ARG A 73 -7.59 15.39 -8.04
C ARG A 73 -7.28 14.09 -8.76
N ASN A 74 -6.23 13.39 -8.35
CA ASN A 74 -5.90 12.11 -8.99
C ASN A 74 -6.92 11.03 -8.64
N LEU A 75 -7.43 10.96 -7.40
CA LEU A 75 -8.48 10.01 -7.04
C LEU A 75 -9.77 10.28 -7.82
N ARG A 76 -10.14 11.54 -8.05
CA ARG A 76 -11.33 11.89 -8.86
C ARG A 76 -11.25 11.39 -10.29
N THR A 77 -10.05 11.27 -10.88
CA THR A 77 -9.90 10.67 -12.23
C THR A 77 -10.08 9.15 -12.23
N GLN A 78 -9.98 8.50 -11.07
CA GLN A 78 -10.13 7.04 -10.93
C GLN A 78 -11.56 6.62 -10.57
N VAL A 79 -12.40 7.57 -10.12
CA VAL A 79 -13.78 7.30 -9.71
C VAL A 79 -14.71 7.55 -10.90
N THR A 80 -15.38 6.49 -11.39
CA THR A 80 -16.30 6.55 -12.53
C THR A 80 -17.78 6.62 -12.11
N GLY A 81 -18.05 6.71 -10.81
CA GLY A 81 -19.40 6.75 -10.23
C GLY A 81 -19.85 5.42 -9.63
N LYS A 82 -18.99 4.41 -9.59
CA LYS A 82 -19.29 3.16 -8.88
C LYS A 82 -19.31 3.36 -7.37
N PRO A 83 -20.10 2.54 -6.65
CA PRO A 83 -20.25 2.68 -5.19
C PRO A 83 -19.02 2.28 -4.38
N LYS A 84 -18.05 1.61 -5.00
CA LYS A 84 -16.86 1.06 -4.35
C LYS A 84 -15.59 1.43 -5.10
N LEU A 85 -14.51 1.67 -4.35
CA LEU A 85 -13.18 1.98 -4.90
C LEU A 85 -12.14 1.11 -4.20
N ILE A 86 -11.36 0.35 -4.96
CA ILE A 86 -10.15 -0.31 -4.47
C ILE A 86 -8.95 0.59 -4.75
N ILE A 87 -8.19 0.89 -3.70
CA ILE A 87 -6.91 1.60 -3.80
C ILE A 87 -5.79 0.65 -3.37
N SER A 88 -4.75 0.48 -4.19
CA SER A 88 -3.55 -0.25 -3.82
C SER A 88 -2.34 0.66 -3.93
N GLU A 89 -1.73 1.00 -2.79
CA GLU A 89 -0.50 1.81 -2.73
C GLU A 89 0.37 1.38 -1.54
N GLU A 90 1.49 0.74 -1.84
CA GLU A 90 2.42 0.21 -0.84
C GLU A 90 3.14 1.28 -0.02
N ASN A 91 3.21 2.50 -0.55
CA ASN A 91 3.89 3.60 0.14
C ASN A 91 2.97 4.36 1.11
N LEU A 92 1.75 3.93 1.35
CA LEU A 92 0.83 4.63 2.27
C LEU A 92 1.47 4.91 3.64
N PRO A 93 2.00 3.92 4.36
CA PRO A 93 2.61 4.16 5.67
C PRO A 93 4.00 4.81 5.56
N GLY A 94 4.71 4.64 4.47
CA GLY A 94 6.06 5.17 4.30
C GLY A 94 6.83 4.50 3.17
N VAL A 95 8.12 4.81 3.09
CA VAL A 95 9.05 4.19 2.15
C VAL A 95 10.10 3.37 2.91
N ILE A 96 10.42 2.20 2.39
CA ILE A 96 11.27 1.22 3.07
C ILE A 96 12.70 1.73 3.32
N VAL A 97 13.21 2.63 2.50
CA VAL A 97 14.58 3.15 2.62
C VAL A 97 14.88 3.78 3.99
N HIS A 98 13.87 4.20 4.74
CA HIS A 98 14.08 4.78 6.07
C HIS A 98 14.57 3.76 7.10
N PHE A 99 14.28 2.47 6.94
CA PHE A 99 14.78 1.47 7.89
C PHE A 99 16.29 1.26 7.76
N LEU A 100 16.90 1.50 6.59
CA LEU A 100 18.36 1.55 6.45
C LEU A 100 19.00 2.61 7.35
N LYS A 101 18.19 3.57 7.82
CA LYS A 101 18.55 4.61 8.79
C LYS A 101 18.03 4.29 10.21
N GLY A 102 17.54 3.08 10.45
CA GLY A 102 17.01 2.64 11.74
C GLY A 102 15.63 3.19 12.08
N LYS A 103 14.78 3.50 11.09
CA LYS A 103 13.42 4.02 11.32
C LYS A 103 12.43 3.39 10.35
N LEU A 104 11.51 2.59 10.84
CA LEU A 104 10.44 2.04 10.02
C LEU A 104 9.27 3.04 9.97
N TYR A 105 8.95 3.54 8.79
CA TYR A 105 7.84 4.45 8.50
C TYR A 105 7.69 5.65 9.45
N PRO A 106 8.73 6.50 9.60
CA PRO A 106 8.76 7.58 10.60
C PRO A 106 7.63 8.59 10.42
N ASN A 107 7.13 8.78 9.19
CA ASN A 107 6.10 9.77 8.85
C ASN A 107 4.71 9.17 8.64
N ARG A 108 4.47 7.91 9.05
CA ARG A 108 3.23 7.18 8.78
C ARG A 108 1.97 7.97 9.15
N LYS A 109 1.97 8.64 10.31
CA LYS A 109 0.82 9.39 10.80
C LYS A 109 0.46 10.56 9.87
N MET A 110 1.45 11.33 9.43
CA MET A 110 1.24 12.46 8.53
C MET A 110 0.77 11.99 7.15
N ARG A 111 1.38 10.92 6.62
CA ARG A 111 1.01 10.34 5.32
C ARG A 111 -0.42 9.83 5.31
N LEU A 112 -0.80 9.08 6.34
CA LEU A 112 -2.16 8.52 6.46
C LEU A 112 -3.21 9.62 6.70
N ARG A 113 -2.89 10.71 7.41
CA ARG A 113 -3.79 11.86 7.55
C ARG A 113 -4.09 12.51 6.21
N VAL A 114 -3.06 12.81 5.43
CA VAL A 114 -3.24 13.39 4.09
C VAL A 114 -4.07 12.49 3.18
N VAL A 115 -3.88 11.17 3.27
CA VAL A 115 -4.72 10.20 2.54
C VAL A 115 -6.16 10.25 3.05
N ARG A 116 -6.37 10.28 4.37
CA ARG A 116 -7.70 10.38 4.98
C ARG A 116 -8.42 11.64 4.51
N ASP A 117 -7.75 12.78 4.57
CA ASP A 117 -8.32 14.07 4.16
C ASP A 117 -8.70 14.07 2.67
N ALA A 118 -7.85 13.47 1.81
CA ALA A 118 -8.15 13.34 0.39
C ALA A 118 -9.33 12.38 0.11
N LEU A 119 -9.48 11.31 0.90
CA LEU A 119 -10.63 10.41 0.82
C LEU A 119 -11.91 11.11 1.27
N ASP A 120 -11.87 11.88 2.35
CA ASP A 120 -13.01 12.65 2.83
C ASP A 120 -13.47 13.68 1.76
N ALA A 121 -12.53 14.33 1.05
CA ALA A 121 -12.83 15.28 -0.02
C ALA A 121 -13.57 14.65 -1.23
N ILE A 122 -13.42 13.34 -1.45
CA ILE A 122 -14.18 12.60 -2.46
C ILE A 122 -15.42 11.89 -1.89
N ASN A 123 -15.82 12.20 -0.66
CA ASN A 123 -16.88 11.51 0.09
C ASN A 123 -16.61 9.99 0.26
N GLY A 124 -15.34 9.60 0.41
CA GLY A 124 -14.90 8.23 0.58
C GLY A 124 -14.95 7.78 2.05
N THR A 125 -15.58 6.64 2.31
CA THR A 125 -15.60 6.00 3.63
C THR A 125 -14.76 4.73 3.58
N VAL A 126 -13.77 4.59 4.46
CA VAL A 126 -12.86 3.42 4.47
C VAL A 126 -13.59 2.22 5.06
N ALA A 127 -14.08 1.34 4.18
CA ALA A 127 -14.76 0.12 4.59
C ALA A 127 -13.75 -0.94 5.06
N ARG A 128 -12.67 -1.14 4.31
CA ARG A 128 -11.69 -2.18 4.65
C ARG A 128 -10.27 -1.75 4.34
N VAL A 129 -9.34 -2.12 5.22
CA VAL A 129 -7.90 -1.99 5.00
C VAL A 129 -7.28 -3.38 5.13
N ILE A 130 -6.48 -3.79 4.15
CA ILE A 130 -5.60 -4.94 4.25
C ILE A 130 -4.14 -4.47 4.32
N PHE A 131 -3.41 -5.01 5.27
CA PHE A 131 -2.00 -4.68 5.50
C PHE A 131 -1.21 -5.95 5.73
N VAL A 132 -0.25 -6.24 4.85
CA VAL A 132 0.58 -7.46 4.94
C VAL A 132 1.83 -7.14 5.73
N ILE A 133 2.07 -7.87 6.81
CA ILE A 133 3.30 -7.78 7.61
C ILE A 133 4.24 -8.93 7.26
N ARG A 134 5.53 -8.69 7.42
CA ARG A 134 6.59 -9.66 7.16
C ARG A 134 7.57 -9.66 8.33
N PRO A 135 8.21 -10.79 8.67
CA PRO A 135 9.30 -10.79 9.65
C PRO A 135 10.34 -9.73 9.33
N TYR A 136 10.81 -8.99 10.35
CA TYR A 136 11.69 -7.84 10.12
C TYR A 136 12.99 -8.21 9.44
N GLU A 137 13.56 -9.36 9.77
CA GLU A 137 14.79 -9.86 9.14
C GLU A 137 14.62 -10.02 7.64
N ASP A 138 13.57 -10.69 7.22
CA ASP A 138 13.26 -10.89 5.81
C ASP A 138 12.95 -9.57 5.09
N LEU A 139 12.22 -8.68 5.76
CA LEU A 139 11.92 -7.35 5.24
C LEU A 139 13.21 -6.57 5.00
N PHE A 140 14.11 -6.59 5.96
CA PHE A 140 15.36 -5.84 5.92
C PHE A 140 16.30 -6.37 4.84
N ILE A 141 16.46 -7.68 4.75
CA ILE A 141 17.27 -8.33 3.70
C ILE A 141 16.70 -8.00 2.31
N SER A 142 15.39 -8.21 2.13
CA SER A 142 14.72 -7.96 0.85
C SER A 142 14.78 -6.47 0.46
N GLY A 143 14.58 -5.57 1.42
CA GLY A 143 14.66 -4.14 1.17
C GLY A 143 16.07 -3.63 0.91
N PHE A 144 17.09 -4.20 1.58
CA PHE A 144 18.47 -3.90 1.31
C PHE A 144 18.87 -4.34 -0.10
N ARG A 145 18.53 -5.57 -0.49
CA ARG A 145 18.80 -6.09 -1.84
C ARG A 145 18.19 -5.17 -2.89
N LYS A 146 16.89 -4.83 -2.76
CA LYS A 146 16.22 -3.94 -3.71
C LYS A 146 16.87 -2.56 -3.77
N HIS A 147 17.32 -2.02 -2.65
CA HIS A 147 18.02 -0.74 -2.65
C HIS A 147 19.39 -0.82 -3.34
N ALA A 148 20.09 -1.95 -3.20
CA ALA A 148 21.39 -2.19 -3.82
C ALA A 148 21.33 -2.39 -5.35
N GLU A 149 20.17 -2.77 -5.89
CA GLU A 149 19.93 -2.85 -7.35
C GLU A 149 20.02 -1.46 -8.01
N ASP A 150 19.54 -0.44 -7.31
CA ASP A 150 19.38 0.92 -7.87
C ASP A 150 20.43 1.92 -7.35
N HIS A 151 21.19 1.57 -6.31
CA HIS A 151 22.09 2.48 -5.61
C HIS A 151 23.36 1.79 -5.12
N ALA A 152 24.47 2.52 -5.12
CA ALA A 152 25.66 2.08 -4.40
C ALA A 152 25.38 2.02 -2.88
N VAL A 153 25.64 0.89 -2.25
CA VAL A 153 25.38 0.67 -0.83
C VAL A 153 26.64 0.19 -0.11
N ASN A 154 26.76 0.57 1.16
CA ASN A 154 27.77 -0.03 2.04
C ASN A 154 27.43 -1.50 2.32
N PRO A 155 28.40 -2.34 2.70
CA PRO A 155 28.17 -3.72 3.07
C PRO A 155 27.02 -3.88 4.08
N PHE A 156 26.23 -4.95 3.93
CA PHE A 156 25.06 -5.20 4.79
C PHE A 156 25.41 -5.19 6.28
N ALA A 157 26.58 -5.76 6.66
CA ALA A 157 27.05 -5.80 8.05
C ALA A 157 27.14 -4.41 8.72
N GLU A 158 27.50 -3.38 7.95
CA GLU A 158 27.54 -2.00 8.49
C GLU A 158 26.15 -1.43 8.76
N ARG A 159 25.15 -1.91 8.04
CA ARG A 159 23.75 -1.49 8.19
C ARG A 159 22.99 -2.32 9.23
N ALA A 160 23.36 -3.60 9.38
CA ALA A 160 22.67 -4.55 10.25
C ALA A 160 22.48 -4.05 11.68
N LYS A 161 23.52 -3.42 12.27
CA LYS A 161 23.42 -2.84 13.62
C LYS A 161 22.36 -1.75 13.74
N ARG A 162 22.14 -0.93 12.71
CA ARG A 162 21.09 0.11 12.70
C ARG A 162 19.73 -0.50 12.48
N MET A 163 19.68 -1.54 11.67
CA MET A 163 18.45 -2.26 11.35
C MET A 163 17.96 -3.09 12.54
N SER A 164 18.85 -3.69 13.32
CA SER A 164 18.49 -4.43 14.55
C SER A 164 18.00 -3.53 15.69
N ASN A 165 18.37 -2.25 15.70
CA ASN A 165 17.97 -1.27 16.71
C ASN A 165 17.03 -0.19 16.12
N PHE A 166 16.14 -0.58 15.21
CA PHE A 166 15.22 0.37 14.58
C PHE A 166 14.09 0.82 15.51
N SER A 167 13.57 2.00 15.24
CA SER A 167 12.37 2.53 15.87
C SER A 167 11.17 2.46 14.92
N GLY A 168 9.98 2.41 15.48
CA GLY A 168 8.75 2.10 14.75
C GLY A 168 8.61 0.58 14.59
N GLY A 169 7.50 0.13 14.09
CA GLY A 169 7.29 -1.30 13.91
C GLY A 169 5.89 -1.58 13.42
N TRP A 170 5.59 -2.87 13.27
CA TRP A 170 4.27 -3.30 12.83
C TRP A 170 3.17 -2.90 13.81
N PRO A 171 3.33 -3.09 15.16
CA PRO A 171 2.28 -2.69 16.11
C PRO A 171 1.91 -1.22 15.99
N GLU A 172 2.92 -0.33 15.95
CA GLU A 172 2.68 1.11 15.82
C GLU A 172 2.11 1.49 14.44
N THR A 173 2.49 0.77 13.38
CA THR A 173 1.97 1.02 12.03
C THR A 173 0.51 0.59 11.95
N VAL A 174 0.17 -0.60 12.45
CA VAL A 174 -1.20 -1.12 12.53
C VAL A 174 -2.09 -0.20 13.36
N GLN A 175 -1.60 0.23 14.53
CA GLN A 175 -2.33 1.17 15.39
C GLN A 175 -2.57 2.51 14.68
N THR A 176 -1.59 2.99 13.88
CA THR A 176 -1.75 4.24 13.14
C THR A 176 -2.76 4.09 11.99
N LEU A 177 -2.73 2.97 11.26
CA LEU A 177 -3.74 2.65 10.23
C LEU A 177 -5.15 2.67 10.84
N GLN A 178 -5.34 1.98 11.98
CA GLN A 178 -6.62 1.92 12.68
C GLN A 178 -7.08 3.31 13.14
N ASN A 179 -6.21 4.07 13.79
CA ASN A 179 -6.60 5.33 14.42
C ASN A 179 -6.80 6.48 13.43
N VAL A 180 -6.06 6.48 12.32
CA VAL A 180 -6.10 7.58 11.35
C VAL A 180 -7.12 7.30 10.25
N LEU A 181 -7.09 6.11 9.65
CA LEU A 181 -8.01 5.78 8.56
C LEU A 181 -9.40 5.37 9.08
N LYS A 182 -9.49 4.91 10.32
CA LYS A 182 -10.74 4.47 10.98
C LYS A 182 -11.57 3.53 10.09
N PRO A 183 -10.97 2.43 9.58
CA PRO A 183 -11.70 1.52 8.72
C PRO A 183 -12.78 0.77 9.52
N GLU A 184 -13.87 0.37 8.84
CA GLU A 184 -14.86 -0.54 9.43
C GLU A 184 -14.20 -1.88 9.79
N GLN A 185 -13.23 -2.34 8.95
CA GLN A 185 -12.43 -3.53 9.20
C GLN A 185 -10.95 -3.32 8.82
N LEU A 186 -10.03 -3.64 9.74
CA LEU A 186 -8.60 -3.72 9.47
C LEU A 186 -8.16 -5.19 9.50
N ILE A 187 -7.61 -5.67 8.38
CA ILE A 187 -7.12 -7.05 8.22
C ILE A 187 -5.60 -6.99 8.15
N VAL A 188 -4.93 -7.56 9.15
CA VAL A 188 -3.49 -7.74 9.16
C VAL A 188 -3.16 -9.16 8.75
N VAL A 189 -2.35 -9.33 7.72
CA VAL A 189 -2.00 -10.63 7.15
C VAL A 189 -0.51 -10.88 7.33
N ASP A 190 -0.14 -12.03 7.89
CA ASP A 190 1.24 -12.48 7.88
C ASP A 190 1.65 -12.88 6.45
N TYR A 191 2.82 -12.42 6.01
CA TYR A 191 3.35 -12.71 4.69
C TYR A 191 3.47 -14.21 4.40
N ALA A 192 3.85 -15.01 5.41
CA ALA A 192 3.95 -16.46 5.27
C ALA A 192 2.58 -17.14 5.00
N HIS A 193 1.49 -16.49 5.41
CA HIS A 193 0.13 -17.01 5.29
C HIS A 193 -0.76 -16.16 4.38
N ARG A 194 -0.16 -15.30 3.56
CA ARG A 194 -0.93 -14.38 2.70
C ARG A 194 -1.72 -15.11 1.60
N GLY A 195 -1.24 -16.29 1.20
CA GLY A 195 -1.75 -17.01 0.05
C GLY A 195 -1.34 -16.36 -1.28
N GLU A 196 -2.08 -16.66 -2.33
CA GLU A 196 -1.96 -16.03 -3.65
C GLU A 196 -2.51 -14.59 -3.65
N SER A 197 -2.33 -13.85 -4.75
CA SER A 197 -2.85 -12.49 -4.86
C SER A 197 -4.37 -12.45 -4.87
N ARG A 198 -5.03 -13.46 -5.45
CA ARG A 198 -6.49 -13.62 -5.40
C ARG A 198 -7.02 -13.87 -3.99
N ASP A 199 -6.25 -14.51 -3.11
CA ASP A 199 -6.64 -14.70 -1.70
C ASP A 199 -6.62 -13.36 -0.94
N LEU A 200 -5.64 -12.50 -1.21
CA LEU A 200 -5.63 -11.14 -0.69
C LEU A 200 -6.81 -10.32 -1.24
N LEU A 201 -7.12 -10.48 -2.53
CA LEU A 201 -8.24 -9.79 -3.16
C LEU A 201 -9.57 -10.25 -2.56
N SER A 202 -9.74 -11.55 -2.34
CA SER A 202 -10.88 -12.13 -1.62
C SER A 202 -11.04 -11.53 -0.22
N LYS A 203 -9.97 -11.49 0.57
CA LYS A 203 -9.99 -10.85 1.91
C LYS A 203 -10.35 -9.37 1.83
N LEU A 204 -9.87 -8.66 0.81
CA LEU A 204 -10.15 -7.23 0.64
C LEU A 204 -11.60 -6.97 0.22
N THR A 205 -12.13 -7.72 -0.74
CA THR A 205 -13.49 -7.52 -1.29
C THR A 205 -14.58 -8.22 -0.48
N GLY A 206 -14.26 -9.34 0.16
CA GLY A 206 -15.20 -10.23 0.84
C GLY A 206 -15.87 -11.24 -0.08
N GLN A 207 -15.42 -11.35 -1.34
CA GLN A 207 -15.86 -12.38 -2.29
C GLN A 207 -15.00 -13.64 -2.17
N ALA A 208 -15.47 -14.77 -2.69
CA ALA A 208 -14.69 -16.01 -2.73
C ALA A 208 -13.45 -15.86 -3.63
N ALA A 209 -12.32 -16.46 -3.24
CA ALA A 209 -11.06 -16.36 -3.99
C ALA A 209 -11.17 -16.98 -5.39
N GLU A 210 -11.98 -18.00 -5.54
CA GLU A 210 -12.24 -18.71 -6.80
C GLU A 210 -12.96 -17.84 -7.84
N ALA A 211 -13.57 -16.75 -7.42
CA ALA A 211 -14.16 -15.76 -8.33
C ALA A 211 -13.09 -14.97 -9.09
N TYR A 212 -11.84 -14.97 -8.61
CA TYR A 212 -10.76 -14.17 -9.17
C TYR A 212 -9.69 -15.01 -9.84
N GLN A 213 -9.16 -14.48 -10.94
CA GLN A 213 -8.00 -15.08 -11.63
C GLN A 213 -6.71 -14.71 -10.89
N GLU A 214 -5.85 -15.71 -10.65
CA GLU A 214 -4.48 -15.46 -10.24
C GLU A 214 -3.63 -15.14 -11.47
N PRO A 215 -2.81 -14.08 -11.46
CA PRO A 215 -1.89 -13.80 -12.55
C PRO A 215 -0.88 -14.93 -12.75
N ALA A 216 -0.63 -15.31 -13.98
CA ALA A 216 0.26 -16.42 -14.34
C ALA A 216 1.75 -16.22 -13.96
N ARG A 217 2.11 -15.08 -13.34
CA ARG A 217 3.52 -14.72 -13.08
C ARG A 217 3.67 -13.97 -11.77
N ASP A 218 4.45 -14.54 -10.86
CA ASP A 218 4.99 -13.80 -9.72
C ASP A 218 6.02 -12.76 -10.21
N LEU A 219 5.69 -11.49 -10.04
CA LEU A 219 6.60 -10.38 -10.29
C LEU A 219 7.48 -10.15 -9.05
N ASN A 220 8.76 -9.89 -9.27
CA ASN A 220 9.73 -9.56 -8.21
C ASN A 220 10.05 -10.71 -7.23
N THR A 221 10.11 -11.94 -7.66
CA THR A 221 10.90 -12.94 -6.94
C THR A 221 12.35 -12.51 -7.03
N SER A 222 12.88 -11.91 -5.94
CA SER A 222 14.32 -11.68 -5.81
C SER A 222 15.00 -13.05 -5.83
N ALA A 223 15.79 -13.30 -6.86
CA ALA A 223 16.68 -14.47 -6.94
C ALA A 223 17.69 -14.44 -5.77
#